data_4848da7366312bf3cfc89ec9c9819b44
#
_entry.id   4848da7366312bf3cfc89ec9c9819b44
#
_cell.length_a   1.000
_cell.length_b   1.000
_cell.length_c   1.000
_cell.angle_alpha   90.00
_cell.angle_beta   90.00
_cell.angle_gamma   90.00
#
_symmetry.space_group_name_H-M   'P 1'
#
loop_
_entity.id
_entity.type
_entity.pdbx_description
1 polymer ?
#
loop_
_entity_poly.entity_id
_entity_poly.type
_entity_poly.pdbx_seq_one_letter_code
_entity_poly.pdbx_strand_id
1 'polypeptide(L)'
;VVNKVDNFEKLMPDVYEFYNLGIGDPIPISAVGKLGIGEMLDEIVKHFPEDTQEDGEDDRPKIAIVGKPNVGKSSIINKMVGEQRVIVSDIAGTTRDAIDTPVVYNGREYVFIDTAGLRRKSKIKEELERYSIIRTVAAVERADVVILVIDATEGVTEQDAKIAGIAHERGKGMIIAVNKWDAIEKNDKTIYEHTQKIKDTLSFMPYAELLFVSAKTGQRLNKIYDMIDMVIESQTMRIPTGVLNEILTEAVAMQQPPSDKGKRLRIYYMTQVAVKPPTFVMFVNDKELTHFSYTRYIENKIREAFGFRGTALRFINRERKEKE
;
A
#
# COMPACT_ATOMS: atom_id res chain seq x y z
N VAL A 1 -12.04 13.28 -34.73
CA VAL A 1 -12.65 14.30 -33.85
C VAL A 1 -12.43 15.67 -34.48
N VAL A 2 -13.49 16.47 -34.60
CA VAL A 2 -13.47 17.86 -35.09
C VAL A 2 -13.68 18.79 -33.91
N ASN A 3 -12.63 19.51 -33.49
CA ASN A 3 -12.68 20.41 -32.34
C ASN A 3 -13.05 21.85 -32.76
N LYS A 4 -13.41 22.70 -31.79
CA LYS A 4 -13.82 24.09 -31.91
C LYS A 4 -15.22 24.28 -32.51
N VAL A 5 -16.08 23.26 -32.38
CA VAL A 5 -17.49 23.36 -32.76
C VAL A 5 -18.27 23.94 -31.58
N ASP A 6 -18.09 25.24 -31.33
CA ASP A 6 -18.67 25.91 -30.18
C ASP A 6 -20.19 26.18 -30.31
N ASN A 7 -20.71 26.09 -31.55
CA ASN A 7 -22.13 26.17 -31.84
C ASN A 7 -22.47 25.08 -32.87
N PHE A 8 -23.13 24.02 -32.44
CA PHE A 8 -23.48 22.88 -33.28
C PHE A 8 -24.42 23.28 -34.44
N GLU A 9 -25.46 24.08 -34.19
CA GLU A 9 -26.41 24.45 -35.23
C GLU A 9 -25.76 25.21 -36.39
N LYS A 10 -24.77 26.05 -36.08
CA LYS A 10 -24.14 26.93 -37.06
C LYS A 10 -22.95 26.26 -37.77
N LEU A 11 -22.20 25.40 -37.07
CA LEU A 11 -20.95 24.85 -37.56
C LEU A 11 -21.04 23.39 -38.07
N MET A 12 -22.20 22.73 -37.94
CA MET A 12 -22.39 21.37 -38.46
C MET A 12 -22.15 21.27 -39.98
N PRO A 13 -22.54 22.23 -40.85
CA PRO A 13 -22.21 22.17 -42.27
C PRO A 13 -20.71 22.02 -42.54
N ASP A 14 -19.87 22.76 -41.77
CA ASP A 14 -18.42 22.71 -41.89
C ASP A 14 -17.84 21.38 -41.40
N VAL A 15 -18.52 20.74 -40.40
CA VAL A 15 -18.13 19.40 -39.90
C VAL A 15 -18.30 18.34 -41.00
N TYR A 16 -19.32 18.46 -41.84
CA TYR A 16 -19.59 17.52 -42.91
C TYR A 16 -18.50 17.50 -43.99
N GLU A 17 -17.71 18.55 -44.15
CA GLU A 17 -16.57 18.57 -45.07
C GLU A 17 -15.52 17.51 -44.71
N PHE A 18 -15.43 17.13 -43.43
CA PHE A 18 -14.45 16.14 -42.98
C PHE A 18 -14.80 14.72 -43.38
N TYR A 19 -16.00 14.42 -43.87
CA TYR A 19 -16.33 13.14 -44.53
C TYR A 19 -15.46 12.87 -45.76
N ASN A 20 -14.97 13.95 -46.44
CA ASN A 20 -14.10 13.82 -47.60
C ASN A 20 -12.73 13.18 -47.24
N LEU A 21 -12.41 13.07 -45.97
CA LEU A 21 -11.17 12.39 -45.51
C LEU A 21 -11.27 10.86 -45.58
N GLY A 22 -12.50 10.29 -45.66
CA GLY A 22 -12.73 8.86 -45.77
C GLY A 22 -12.26 8.02 -44.59
N ILE A 23 -12.12 8.63 -43.41
CA ILE A 23 -11.59 7.97 -42.18
C ILE A 23 -12.67 7.66 -41.14
N GLY A 24 -13.95 7.72 -41.53
CA GLY A 24 -15.11 7.49 -40.67
C GLY A 24 -15.88 8.75 -40.33
N ASP A 25 -16.88 8.61 -39.45
CA ASP A 25 -17.76 9.72 -39.07
C ASP A 25 -17.04 10.76 -38.23
N PRO A 26 -17.12 12.04 -38.60
CA PRO A 26 -16.52 13.12 -37.80
C PRO A 26 -17.32 13.34 -36.50
N ILE A 27 -16.66 13.30 -35.37
CA ILE A 27 -17.25 13.58 -34.05
C ILE A 27 -16.97 15.05 -33.70
N PRO A 28 -18.02 15.92 -33.72
CA PRO A 28 -17.86 17.32 -33.38
C PRO A 28 -17.74 17.50 -31.87
N ILE A 29 -16.77 18.31 -31.43
CA ILE A 29 -16.61 18.69 -30.03
C ILE A 29 -16.28 20.18 -29.89
N SER A 30 -16.56 20.71 -28.71
CA SER A 30 -15.95 21.96 -28.24
C SER A 30 -15.23 21.69 -26.93
N ALA A 31 -13.89 21.70 -26.97
CA ALA A 31 -13.09 21.52 -25.75
C ALA A 31 -13.27 22.68 -24.75
N VAL A 32 -13.46 23.91 -25.24
CA VAL A 32 -13.70 25.10 -24.44
C VAL A 32 -15.13 25.10 -23.87
N GLY A 33 -16.13 24.81 -24.72
CA GLY A 33 -17.54 24.74 -24.36
C GLY A 33 -17.95 23.46 -23.65
N LYS A 34 -17.05 22.45 -23.58
CA LYS A 34 -17.32 21.09 -23.04
C LYS A 34 -18.51 20.39 -23.72
N LEU A 35 -18.72 20.68 -25.00
CA LEU A 35 -19.79 20.09 -25.81
C LEU A 35 -19.27 18.88 -26.58
N GLY A 36 -20.08 17.81 -26.75
CA GLY A 36 -19.76 16.62 -27.52
C GLY A 36 -18.67 15.72 -26.93
N ILE A 37 -18.18 16.01 -25.71
CA ILE A 37 -17.10 15.22 -25.08
C ILE A 37 -17.62 13.84 -24.65
N GLY A 38 -18.88 13.75 -24.21
CA GLY A 38 -19.50 12.48 -23.84
C GLY A 38 -19.55 11.52 -25.02
N GLU A 39 -20.10 11.98 -26.14
CA GLU A 39 -20.22 11.19 -27.38
C GLU A 39 -18.84 10.76 -27.91
N MET A 40 -17.83 11.62 -27.79
CA MET A 40 -16.46 11.28 -28.14
C MET A 40 -15.90 10.15 -27.26
N LEU A 41 -16.14 10.23 -25.95
CA LEU A 41 -15.68 9.20 -25.00
C LEU A 41 -16.42 7.87 -25.22
N ASP A 42 -17.72 7.90 -25.46
CA ASP A 42 -18.52 6.71 -25.76
C ASP A 42 -18.00 6.02 -27.03
N GLU A 43 -17.64 6.79 -28.06
CA GLU A 43 -17.09 6.23 -29.30
C GLU A 43 -15.67 5.64 -29.08
N ILE A 44 -14.85 6.28 -28.27
CA ILE A 44 -13.53 5.75 -27.89
C ILE A 44 -13.68 4.41 -27.15
N VAL A 45 -14.62 4.32 -26.21
CA VAL A 45 -14.85 3.11 -25.40
C VAL A 45 -15.31 1.93 -26.28
N LYS A 46 -16.10 2.17 -27.34
CA LYS A 46 -16.48 1.11 -28.29
C LYS A 46 -15.31 0.45 -29.02
N HIS A 47 -14.20 1.19 -29.13
CA HIS A 47 -13.00 0.71 -29.83
C HIS A 47 -11.97 0.10 -28.88
N PHE A 48 -12.24 0.10 -27.57
CA PHE A 48 -11.44 -0.72 -26.67
C PHE A 48 -11.68 -2.19 -27.01
N PRO A 49 -10.63 -3.01 -27.08
CA PRO A 49 -10.85 -4.44 -27.19
C PRO A 49 -11.79 -4.86 -26.06
N GLU A 50 -12.86 -5.58 -26.40
CA GLU A 50 -13.61 -6.26 -25.37
C GLU A 50 -12.58 -7.05 -24.56
N ASP A 51 -12.46 -6.75 -23.27
CA ASP A 51 -11.64 -7.49 -22.33
C ASP A 51 -12.21 -8.91 -22.25
N THR A 52 -11.88 -9.71 -23.30
CA THR A 52 -12.14 -11.15 -23.32
C THR A 52 -11.16 -11.93 -22.45
N GLN A 53 -10.24 -11.23 -21.83
CA GLN A 53 -9.55 -11.63 -20.63
C GLN A 53 -9.86 -10.54 -19.59
N GLU A 54 -10.75 -10.84 -18.66
CA GLU A 54 -10.47 -10.47 -17.28
C GLU A 54 -9.04 -10.98 -17.05
N ASP A 55 -8.04 -10.12 -17.32
CA ASP A 55 -6.81 -10.13 -16.56
C ASP A 55 -7.31 -9.87 -15.14
N GLY A 56 -7.88 -10.90 -14.52
CA GLY A 56 -8.33 -10.85 -13.14
C GLY A 56 -7.12 -10.29 -12.41
N GLU A 57 -7.27 -9.10 -11.86
CA GLU A 57 -6.23 -8.57 -10.97
C GLU A 57 -5.87 -9.75 -10.10
N ASP A 58 -4.61 -10.16 -10.15
CA ASP A 58 -4.13 -11.27 -9.34
C ASP A 58 -4.35 -10.88 -7.88
N ASP A 59 -5.53 -11.23 -7.36
CA ASP A 59 -6.01 -10.91 -6.02
C ASP A 59 -5.18 -11.59 -4.92
N ARG A 60 -4.25 -12.47 -5.34
CA ARG A 60 -3.34 -13.10 -4.39
C ARG A 60 -2.47 -12.05 -3.71
N PRO A 61 -2.35 -12.10 -2.39
CA PRO A 61 -1.48 -11.19 -1.65
C PRO A 61 -0.04 -11.21 -2.18
N LYS A 62 0.48 -10.04 -2.56
CA LYS A 62 1.83 -9.85 -3.07
C LYS A 62 2.76 -9.45 -1.93
N ILE A 63 3.78 -10.25 -1.69
CA ILE A 63 4.66 -10.13 -0.53
C ILE A 63 6.09 -9.81 -0.97
N ALA A 64 6.65 -8.70 -0.51
CA ALA A 64 8.07 -8.38 -0.69
C ALA A 64 8.86 -8.66 0.58
N ILE A 65 10.00 -9.36 0.46
CA ILE A 65 10.96 -9.54 1.55
C ILE A 65 12.17 -8.65 1.28
N VAL A 66 12.36 -7.65 2.13
CA VAL A 66 13.36 -6.59 1.97
C VAL A 66 14.26 -6.48 3.20
N GLY A 67 15.35 -5.76 3.09
CA GLY A 67 16.34 -5.54 4.16
C GLY A 67 17.76 -5.58 3.61
N LYS A 68 18.73 -5.28 4.44
CA LYS A 68 20.17 -5.25 4.09
C LYS A 68 20.69 -6.58 3.52
N PRO A 69 21.83 -6.57 2.84
CA PRO A 69 22.58 -7.80 2.54
C PRO A 69 22.88 -8.60 3.82
N ASN A 70 22.89 -9.92 3.72
CA ASN A 70 23.28 -10.87 4.79
C ASN A 70 22.40 -10.91 6.05
N VAL A 71 21.26 -10.20 6.12
CA VAL A 71 20.29 -10.33 7.23
C VAL A 71 19.52 -11.66 7.21
N GLY A 72 19.63 -12.44 6.13
CA GLY A 72 19.04 -13.78 6.04
C GLY A 72 17.74 -13.86 5.22
N LYS A 73 17.43 -12.88 4.36
CA LYS A 73 16.24 -12.88 3.48
C LYS A 73 16.09 -14.18 2.68
N SER A 74 17.13 -14.57 1.94
CA SER A 74 17.12 -15.80 1.14
C SER A 74 16.96 -17.06 1.99
N SER A 75 17.53 -17.06 3.20
CA SER A 75 17.39 -18.19 4.13
C SER A 75 15.97 -18.31 4.66
N ILE A 76 15.31 -17.17 4.96
CA ILE A 76 13.89 -17.13 5.37
C ILE A 76 13.02 -17.70 4.25
N ILE A 77 13.13 -17.16 3.01
CA ILE A 77 12.33 -17.63 1.87
C ILE A 77 12.54 -19.11 1.62
N ASN A 78 13.81 -19.55 1.52
CA ASN A 78 14.13 -20.95 1.24
C ASN A 78 13.56 -21.89 2.31
N LYS A 79 13.56 -21.47 3.57
CA LYS A 79 13.02 -22.26 4.66
C LYS A 79 11.49 -22.27 4.62
N MET A 80 10.85 -21.11 4.39
CA MET A 80 9.40 -20.99 4.25
C MET A 80 8.86 -21.82 3.08
N VAL A 81 9.51 -21.73 1.91
CA VAL A 81 9.12 -22.47 0.69
C VAL A 81 9.46 -23.95 0.78
N GLY A 82 10.48 -24.33 1.57
CA GLY A 82 10.90 -25.73 1.77
C GLY A 82 10.13 -26.50 2.83
N GLU A 83 9.16 -25.90 3.51
CA GLU A 83 8.33 -26.61 4.50
C GLU A 83 7.34 -27.57 3.82
N GLN A 84 7.05 -28.73 4.44
CA GLN A 84 6.17 -29.77 3.89
C GLN A 84 4.72 -29.33 3.59
N ARG A 85 4.32 -28.17 4.08
CA ARG A 85 2.98 -27.60 3.90
C ARG A 85 2.91 -26.54 2.80
N VAL A 86 4.02 -26.30 2.09
CA VAL A 86 4.13 -25.26 1.06
C VAL A 86 4.23 -25.92 -0.30
N ILE A 87 3.34 -25.58 -1.20
CA ILE A 87 3.38 -26.00 -2.59
C ILE A 87 3.79 -24.78 -3.42
N VAL A 88 4.88 -24.90 -4.16
CA VAL A 88 5.24 -23.92 -5.19
C VAL A 88 4.44 -24.27 -6.44
N SER A 89 3.58 -23.38 -6.86
CA SER A 89 2.77 -23.58 -8.07
C SER A 89 3.61 -23.29 -9.31
N ASP A 90 3.77 -24.29 -10.17
CA ASP A 90 4.43 -24.17 -11.49
C ASP A 90 3.41 -23.73 -12.57
N ILE A 91 2.31 -23.09 -12.23
CA ILE A 91 1.33 -22.63 -13.21
C ILE A 91 1.98 -21.55 -14.08
N ALA A 92 2.47 -21.98 -15.23
CA ALA A 92 2.98 -21.10 -16.27
C ALA A 92 1.82 -20.28 -16.83
N GLY A 93 1.92 -18.93 -16.76
CA GLY A 93 0.99 -18.03 -17.43
C GLY A 93 0.32 -16.97 -16.57
N THR A 94 0.44 -17.04 -15.24
CA THR A 94 -0.19 -16.05 -14.32
C THR A 94 0.77 -15.02 -13.72
N THR A 95 2.07 -15.14 -13.96
CA THR A 95 3.08 -14.17 -13.51
C THR A 95 3.71 -13.47 -14.70
N ARG A 96 3.42 -12.19 -14.89
CA ARG A 96 4.05 -11.33 -15.92
C ARG A 96 5.57 -11.23 -15.77
N ASP A 97 6.12 -11.60 -14.62
CA ASP A 97 7.54 -11.55 -14.31
C ASP A 97 8.04 -12.93 -13.86
N ALA A 98 8.98 -13.50 -14.60
CA ALA A 98 9.65 -14.77 -14.30
C ALA A 98 10.44 -14.78 -12.97
N ILE A 99 10.28 -13.76 -12.13
CA ILE A 99 11.05 -13.45 -10.92
C ILE A 99 10.21 -13.70 -9.65
N ASP A 100 8.89 -13.76 -9.78
CA ASP A 100 7.95 -13.94 -8.67
C ASP A 100 7.70 -15.43 -8.40
N THR A 101 7.46 -15.79 -7.14
CA THR A 101 7.20 -17.18 -6.75
C THR A 101 5.81 -17.31 -6.12
N PRO A 102 4.85 -17.95 -6.80
CA PRO A 102 3.58 -18.32 -6.19
C PRO A 102 3.79 -19.41 -5.14
N VAL A 103 3.14 -19.27 -4.01
CA VAL A 103 3.25 -20.15 -2.83
C VAL A 103 1.87 -20.40 -2.27
N VAL A 104 1.55 -21.67 -2.01
CA VAL A 104 0.33 -22.07 -1.29
C VAL A 104 0.71 -22.55 0.09
N TYR A 105 0.13 -21.94 1.11
CA TYR A 105 0.31 -22.33 2.52
C TYR A 105 -1.06 -22.49 3.20
N ASN A 106 -1.31 -23.66 3.75
CA ASN A 106 -2.61 -24.00 4.39
C ASN A 106 -3.84 -23.70 3.50
N GLY A 107 -3.72 -23.88 2.18
CA GLY A 107 -4.80 -23.65 1.22
C GLY A 107 -5.01 -22.17 0.82
N ARG A 108 -4.20 -21.25 1.32
CA ARG A 108 -4.16 -19.84 0.87
C ARG A 108 -2.99 -19.63 -0.09
N GLU A 109 -3.24 -18.83 -1.11
CA GLU A 109 -2.26 -18.49 -2.13
C GLU A 109 -1.61 -17.13 -1.86
N TYR A 110 -0.30 -17.04 -2.10
CA TYR A 110 0.52 -15.83 -1.96
C TYR A 110 1.49 -15.72 -3.13
N VAL A 111 1.92 -14.51 -3.47
CA VAL A 111 2.95 -14.27 -4.46
C VAL A 111 4.13 -13.56 -3.81
N PHE A 112 5.26 -14.24 -3.68
CA PHE A 112 6.49 -13.62 -3.20
C PHE A 112 7.22 -12.95 -4.36
N ILE A 113 7.41 -11.63 -4.27
CA ILE A 113 7.96 -10.77 -5.31
C ILE A 113 9.49 -10.80 -5.30
N ASP A 114 10.10 -10.77 -6.48
CA ASP A 114 11.56 -10.69 -6.73
C ASP A 114 12.39 -11.78 -6.02
N THR A 115 11.87 -12.99 -5.95
CA THR A 115 12.56 -14.10 -5.28
C THR A 115 13.78 -14.62 -6.04
N ALA A 116 13.88 -14.44 -7.36
CA ALA A 116 15.03 -14.86 -8.15
C ALA A 116 16.31 -14.10 -7.76
N GLY A 117 16.20 -12.81 -7.43
CA GLY A 117 17.30 -12.03 -6.85
C GLY A 117 17.76 -12.57 -5.49
N LEU A 118 16.84 -13.16 -4.73
CA LEU A 118 17.11 -13.72 -3.41
C LEU A 118 17.65 -15.17 -3.47
N ARG A 119 17.30 -15.94 -4.53
CA ARG A 119 17.77 -17.33 -4.72
C ARG A 119 19.16 -17.43 -5.33
N ARG A 120 19.59 -16.46 -6.17
CA ARG A 120 20.93 -16.42 -6.72
C ARG A 120 21.92 -15.98 -5.65
N LYS A 121 22.81 -16.87 -5.22
CA LYS A 121 23.97 -16.53 -4.38
C LYS A 121 24.84 -15.55 -5.17
N SER A 122 24.80 -14.26 -4.84
CA SER A 122 25.60 -13.25 -5.50
C SER A 122 27.08 -13.39 -5.13
N LYS A 123 27.92 -13.61 -6.15
CA LYS A 123 29.38 -13.62 -6.03
C LYS A 123 30.06 -12.29 -6.42
N ILE A 124 29.33 -11.18 -6.58
CA ILE A 124 29.84 -9.90 -7.09
C ILE A 124 29.53 -8.79 -6.10
N LYS A 125 30.54 -8.11 -5.59
CA LYS A 125 30.51 -7.39 -4.32
C LYS A 125 30.31 -5.86 -4.33
N GLU A 126 30.37 -5.10 -5.41
CA GLU A 126 30.40 -3.62 -5.31
C GLU A 126 29.49 -2.82 -6.24
N GLU A 127 29.12 -3.29 -7.41
CA GLU A 127 28.12 -2.60 -8.26
C GLU A 127 26.67 -2.87 -7.83
N LEU A 128 26.48 -3.80 -6.91
CA LEU A 128 25.19 -4.35 -6.48
C LEU A 128 24.42 -3.47 -5.50
N GLU A 129 25.03 -2.50 -4.81
CA GLU A 129 24.29 -1.73 -3.79
C GLU A 129 23.25 -0.77 -4.41
N ARG A 130 23.60 -0.05 -5.47
CA ARG A 130 22.65 0.85 -6.15
C ARG A 130 21.53 0.06 -6.84
N TYR A 131 21.84 -1.02 -7.51
CA TYR A 131 20.85 -1.93 -8.12
C TYR A 131 19.96 -2.61 -7.06
N SER A 132 20.52 -2.90 -5.89
CA SER A 132 19.77 -3.47 -4.76
C SER A 132 18.70 -2.51 -4.24
N ILE A 133 18.99 -1.22 -4.14
CA ILE A 133 18.03 -0.20 -3.68
C ILE A 133 16.89 -0.05 -4.70
N ILE A 134 17.21 0.08 -5.99
CA ILE A 134 16.20 0.23 -7.06
C ILE A 134 15.26 -0.99 -7.08
N ARG A 135 15.80 -2.21 -6.97
CA ARG A 135 15.00 -3.44 -6.90
C ARG A 135 14.13 -3.48 -5.63
N THR A 136 14.69 -3.05 -4.50
CA THR A 136 13.93 -2.98 -3.25
C THR A 136 12.75 -2.03 -3.38
N VAL A 137 12.95 -0.85 -3.99
CA VAL A 137 11.86 0.10 -4.25
C VAL A 137 10.81 -0.50 -5.17
N ALA A 138 11.23 -1.12 -6.29
CA ALA A 138 10.32 -1.76 -7.24
C ALA A 138 9.53 -2.93 -6.58
N ALA A 139 10.17 -3.73 -5.75
CA ALA A 139 9.51 -4.80 -5.00
C ALA A 139 8.49 -4.24 -3.99
N VAL A 140 8.86 -3.18 -3.25
CA VAL A 140 7.95 -2.48 -2.34
C VAL A 140 6.74 -1.90 -3.08
N GLU A 141 6.94 -1.30 -4.25
CA GLU A 141 5.84 -0.71 -5.03
C GLU A 141 4.81 -1.75 -5.48
N ARG A 142 5.27 -2.94 -5.85
CA ARG A 142 4.40 -4.04 -6.33
C ARG A 142 3.75 -4.84 -5.20
N ALA A 143 4.28 -4.78 -3.98
CA ALA A 143 3.80 -5.55 -2.84
C ALA A 143 2.52 -4.97 -2.22
N ASP A 144 1.70 -5.83 -1.61
CA ASP A 144 0.67 -5.45 -0.64
C ASP A 144 1.27 -5.38 0.76
N VAL A 145 2.10 -6.38 1.11
CA VAL A 145 2.77 -6.48 2.41
C VAL A 145 4.28 -6.55 2.23
N VAL A 146 5.00 -5.76 2.99
CA VAL A 146 6.46 -5.73 3.03
C VAL A 146 6.96 -6.35 4.33
N ILE A 147 7.82 -7.35 4.22
CA ILE A 147 8.51 -7.97 5.34
C ILE A 147 9.92 -7.40 5.39
N LEU A 148 10.17 -6.49 6.33
CA LEU A 148 11.51 -5.96 6.58
C LEU A 148 12.28 -6.91 7.48
N VAL A 149 13.35 -7.50 6.97
CA VAL A 149 14.20 -8.40 7.72
C VAL A 149 15.36 -7.64 8.35
N ILE A 150 15.47 -7.70 9.67
CA ILE A 150 16.50 -7.06 10.47
C ILE A 150 17.37 -8.14 11.14
N ASP A 151 18.68 -7.90 11.23
CA ASP A 151 19.58 -8.74 12.01
C ASP A 151 19.48 -8.42 13.50
N ALA A 152 19.08 -9.37 14.33
CA ALA A 152 18.95 -9.17 15.77
C ALA A 152 20.27 -8.78 16.44
N THR A 153 21.43 -9.21 15.89
CA THR A 153 22.75 -8.93 16.46
C THR A 153 23.23 -7.51 16.19
N GLU A 154 22.76 -6.89 15.10
CA GLU A 154 23.12 -5.53 14.71
C GLU A 154 22.06 -4.50 15.14
N GLY A 155 20.79 -4.93 15.23
CA GLY A 155 19.65 -4.05 15.44
C GLY A 155 19.23 -3.30 14.17
N VAL A 156 18.40 -2.27 14.35
CA VAL A 156 17.91 -1.42 13.24
C VAL A 156 19.01 -0.45 12.81
N THR A 157 19.23 -0.35 11.51
CA THR A 157 20.20 0.58 10.92
C THR A 157 19.48 1.67 10.12
N GLU A 158 20.23 2.74 9.75
CA GLU A 158 19.69 3.79 8.88
C GLU A 158 19.16 3.27 7.54
N GLN A 159 19.79 2.24 6.98
CA GLN A 159 19.33 1.63 5.73
C GLN A 159 18.00 0.91 5.92
N ASP A 160 17.82 0.21 7.04
CA ASP A 160 16.54 -0.43 7.38
C ASP A 160 15.45 0.62 7.58
N ALA A 161 15.76 1.74 8.26
CA ALA A 161 14.82 2.84 8.45
C ALA A 161 14.42 3.52 7.12
N LYS A 162 15.36 3.68 6.17
CA LYS A 162 15.05 4.21 4.84
C LYS A 162 14.11 3.28 4.05
N ILE A 163 14.36 1.97 4.08
CA ILE A 163 13.49 0.98 3.42
C ILE A 163 12.09 0.99 4.06
N ALA A 164 12.04 1.03 5.39
CA ALA A 164 10.78 1.15 6.14
C ALA A 164 10.01 2.43 5.78
N GLY A 165 10.72 3.56 5.66
CA GLY A 165 10.14 4.85 5.24
C GLY A 165 9.48 4.78 3.87
N ILE A 166 10.15 4.17 2.88
CA ILE A 166 9.58 3.98 1.53
C ILE A 166 8.29 3.16 1.60
N ALA A 167 8.27 2.05 2.34
CA ALA A 167 7.08 1.22 2.47
C ALA A 167 5.93 1.97 3.18
N HIS A 168 6.25 2.76 4.20
CA HIS A 168 5.29 3.62 4.90
C HIS A 168 4.67 4.67 3.97
N GLU A 169 5.49 5.41 3.22
CA GLU A 169 5.03 6.43 2.27
C GLU A 169 4.14 5.85 1.17
N ARG A 170 4.44 4.62 0.72
CA ARG A 170 3.62 3.88 -0.25
C ARG A 170 2.35 3.28 0.35
N GLY A 171 2.18 3.34 1.68
CA GLY A 171 1.01 2.81 2.39
C GLY A 171 0.94 1.29 2.41
N LYS A 172 2.08 0.61 2.34
CA LYS A 172 2.15 -0.85 2.33
C LYS A 172 1.92 -1.42 3.72
N GLY A 173 1.42 -2.67 3.77
CA GLY A 173 1.44 -3.43 5.02
C GLY A 173 2.86 -3.72 5.45
N MET A 174 3.13 -3.71 6.76
CA MET A 174 4.47 -3.81 7.28
C MET A 174 4.59 -4.83 8.40
N ILE A 175 5.51 -5.78 8.18
CA ILE A 175 5.95 -6.76 9.16
C ILE A 175 7.46 -6.60 9.34
N ILE A 176 7.94 -6.54 10.56
CA ILE A 176 9.37 -6.48 10.89
C ILE A 176 9.78 -7.86 11.42
N ALA A 177 10.55 -8.60 10.61
CA ALA A 177 11.10 -9.90 10.98
C ALA A 177 12.51 -9.73 11.55
N VAL A 178 12.64 -9.85 12.87
CA VAL A 178 13.93 -9.76 13.56
C VAL A 178 14.57 -11.16 13.54
N ASN A 179 15.47 -11.36 12.56
CA ASN A 179 16.10 -12.64 12.29
C ASN A 179 17.39 -12.83 13.09
N LYS A 180 17.93 -14.04 13.04
CA LYS A 180 19.10 -14.51 13.82
C LYS A 180 18.86 -14.48 15.32
N TRP A 181 17.60 -14.64 15.73
CA TRP A 181 17.21 -14.63 17.14
C TRP A 181 17.84 -15.77 17.96
N ASP A 182 18.34 -16.81 17.28
CA ASP A 182 19.12 -17.91 17.88
C ASP A 182 20.51 -17.48 18.35
N ALA A 183 21.06 -16.39 17.80
CA ALA A 183 22.39 -15.86 18.16
C ALA A 183 22.39 -14.89 19.34
N ILE A 184 21.21 -14.53 19.84
CA ILE A 184 21.06 -13.58 20.97
C ILE A 184 21.03 -14.35 22.28
N GLU A 185 21.81 -13.91 23.25
CA GLU A 185 21.69 -14.34 24.65
C GLU A 185 20.40 -13.75 25.23
N LYS A 186 19.59 -14.61 25.84
CA LYS A 186 18.23 -14.26 26.25
C LYS A 186 18.09 -14.25 27.74
N ASN A 187 17.51 -13.14 28.24
CA ASN A 187 16.97 -13.04 29.57
C ASN A 187 15.49 -12.59 29.50
N ASP A 188 14.83 -12.47 30.63
CA ASP A 188 13.39 -12.11 30.69
C ASP A 188 13.06 -10.77 30.04
N LYS A 189 14.02 -9.86 29.90
CA LYS A 189 13.84 -8.51 29.36
C LYS A 189 14.29 -8.37 27.89
N THR A 190 15.04 -9.34 27.37
CA THR A 190 15.67 -9.23 26.04
C THR A 190 14.67 -8.88 24.93
N ILE A 191 13.52 -9.56 24.89
CA ILE A 191 12.47 -9.28 23.87
C ILE A 191 11.94 -7.87 24.02
N TYR A 192 11.69 -7.42 25.24
CA TYR A 192 11.18 -6.07 25.53
C TYR A 192 12.18 -4.99 25.09
N GLU A 193 13.46 -5.14 25.45
CA GLU A 193 14.51 -4.20 25.12
C GLU A 193 14.72 -4.07 23.60
N HIS A 194 14.76 -5.20 22.88
CA HIS A 194 14.84 -5.19 21.43
C HIS A 194 13.59 -4.56 20.79
N THR A 195 12.41 -4.89 21.29
CA THR A 195 11.15 -4.30 20.82
C THR A 195 11.17 -2.78 20.99
N GLN A 196 11.59 -2.29 22.15
CA GLN A 196 11.63 -0.87 22.44
C GLN A 196 12.61 -0.13 21.53
N LYS A 197 13.83 -0.64 21.37
CA LYS A 197 14.84 -0.05 20.46
C LYS A 197 14.35 0.03 19.01
N ILE A 198 13.67 -1.00 18.54
CA ILE A 198 13.10 -1.02 17.18
C ILE A 198 11.99 0.03 17.06
N LYS A 199 11.08 0.10 18.02
CA LYS A 199 9.99 1.07 18.05
C LYS A 199 10.47 2.52 18.14
N ASP A 200 11.52 2.77 18.92
CA ASP A 200 12.10 4.11 19.06
C ASP A 200 12.73 4.56 17.72
N THR A 201 13.47 3.66 17.05
CA THR A 201 14.10 3.96 15.77
C THR A 201 13.07 4.11 14.63
N LEU A 202 12.01 3.30 14.63
CA LEU A 202 10.95 3.31 13.64
C LEU A 202 9.66 3.97 14.17
N SER A 203 9.80 5.03 14.96
CA SER A 203 8.70 5.72 15.64
C SER A 203 7.65 6.32 14.71
N PHE A 204 7.97 6.50 13.43
CA PHE A 204 7.03 6.96 12.39
C PHE A 204 6.03 5.88 11.94
N MET A 205 6.26 4.61 12.31
CA MET A 205 5.39 3.48 11.95
C MET A 205 5.06 2.59 13.16
N PRO A 206 4.38 3.12 14.18
CA PRO A 206 4.08 2.40 15.42
C PRO A 206 3.15 1.20 15.22
N TYR A 207 2.49 1.13 14.06
CA TYR A 207 1.56 0.06 13.68
C TYR A 207 2.27 -1.19 13.16
N ALA A 208 3.57 -1.11 12.81
CA ALA A 208 4.30 -2.24 12.26
C ALA A 208 4.38 -3.39 13.27
N GLU A 209 4.10 -4.60 12.78
CA GLU A 209 4.13 -5.81 13.60
C GLU A 209 5.53 -6.40 13.67
N LEU A 210 5.96 -6.78 14.87
CA LEU A 210 7.28 -7.36 15.10
C LEU A 210 7.19 -8.87 15.33
N LEU A 211 8.09 -9.61 14.67
CA LEU A 211 8.24 -11.04 14.87
C LEU A 211 9.73 -11.42 15.00
N PHE A 212 10.09 -12.04 16.10
CA PHE A 212 11.44 -12.55 16.35
C PHE A 212 11.57 -13.98 15.80
N VAL A 213 12.43 -14.17 14.80
CA VAL A 213 12.56 -15.41 14.04
C VAL A 213 14.01 -15.91 13.98
N SER A 214 14.19 -17.17 13.62
CA SER A 214 15.48 -17.70 13.24
C SER A 214 15.36 -18.54 11.95
N ALA A 215 15.91 -18.03 10.86
CA ALA A 215 16.00 -18.78 9.62
C ALA A 215 16.88 -20.02 9.74
N LYS A 216 17.86 -20.02 10.67
CA LYS A 216 18.77 -21.15 10.93
C LYS A 216 18.02 -22.32 11.55
N THR A 217 17.26 -22.07 12.59
CA THR A 217 16.52 -23.12 13.34
C THR A 217 15.11 -23.37 12.82
N GLY A 218 14.55 -22.47 12.01
CA GLY A 218 13.14 -22.50 11.59
C GLY A 218 12.16 -21.86 12.60
N GLN A 219 12.69 -21.31 13.71
CA GLN A 219 11.87 -20.81 14.80
C GLN A 219 10.93 -19.72 14.33
N ARG A 220 9.61 -19.91 14.51
CA ARG A 220 8.50 -18.98 14.24
C ARG A 220 8.35 -18.52 12.79
N LEU A 221 8.97 -19.18 11.80
CA LEU A 221 8.81 -18.80 10.40
C LEU A 221 7.38 -19.00 9.91
N ASN A 222 6.71 -20.05 10.35
CA ASN A 222 5.29 -20.30 10.05
C ASN A 222 4.37 -19.16 10.50
N LYS A 223 4.69 -18.46 11.59
CA LYS A 223 3.93 -17.31 12.07
C LYS A 223 3.99 -16.11 11.13
N ILE A 224 4.91 -16.08 10.18
CA ILE A 224 4.97 -15.03 9.16
C ILE A 224 3.70 -15.06 8.31
N TYR A 225 3.20 -16.24 7.93
CA TYR A 225 1.96 -16.37 7.16
C TYR A 225 0.75 -15.87 7.94
N ASP A 226 0.64 -16.24 9.22
CA ASP A 226 -0.44 -15.76 10.09
C ASP A 226 -0.44 -14.22 10.19
N MET A 227 0.76 -13.62 10.25
CA MET A 227 0.91 -12.17 10.28
C MET A 227 0.59 -11.50 8.94
N ILE A 228 0.96 -12.12 7.82
CA ILE A 228 0.58 -11.63 6.48
C ILE A 228 -0.94 -11.59 6.38
N ASP A 229 -1.63 -12.66 6.76
CA ASP A 229 -3.09 -12.73 6.71
C ASP A 229 -3.74 -11.65 7.58
N MET A 230 -3.27 -11.47 8.81
CA MET A 230 -3.75 -10.43 9.71
C MET A 230 -3.55 -9.02 9.12
N VAL A 231 -2.41 -8.75 8.49
CA VAL A 231 -2.13 -7.45 7.86
C VAL A 231 -3.04 -7.21 6.66
N ILE A 232 -3.25 -8.23 5.82
CA ILE A 232 -4.16 -8.15 4.66
C ILE A 232 -5.61 -7.92 5.14
N GLU A 233 -6.06 -8.64 6.15
CA GLU A 233 -7.38 -8.42 6.75
C GLU A 233 -7.53 -6.99 7.26
N SER A 234 -6.51 -6.46 7.95
CA SER A 234 -6.49 -5.07 8.39
C SER A 234 -6.53 -4.08 7.22
N GLN A 235 -5.78 -4.34 6.13
CA GLN A 235 -5.75 -3.47 4.96
C GLN A 235 -7.08 -3.44 4.19
N THR A 236 -7.82 -4.54 4.17
CA THR A 236 -9.07 -4.68 3.43
C THR A 236 -10.30 -4.34 4.26
N MET A 237 -10.12 -4.11 5.55
CA MET A 237 -11.22 -3.78 6.47
C MET A 237 -11.96 -2.52 6.01
N ARG A 238 -13.29 -2.62 5.96
CA ARG A 238 -14.18 -1.49 5.72
C ARG A 238 -15.02 -1.18 6.94
N ILE A 239 -14.98 0.08 7.36
CA ILE A 239 -15.76 0.58 8.48
C ILE A 239 -17.01 1.28 7.95
N PRO A 240 -18.22 0.94 8.43
CA PRO A 240 -19.43 1.68 8.11
C PRO A 240 -19.31 3.16 8.52
N THR A 241 -19.75 4.07 7.65
CA THR A 241 -19.62 5.51 7.87
C THR A 241 -20.29 5.97 9.19
N GLY A 242 -21.41 5.35 9.58
CA GLY A 242 -22.07 5.64 10.86
C GLY A 242 -21.16 5.39 12.05
N VAL A 243 -20.62 4.17 12.15
CA VAL A 243 -19.72 3.76 13.24
C VAL A 243 -18.45 4.63 13.29
N LEU A 244 -17.90 4.96 12.11
CA LEU A 244 -16.73 5.83 12.01
C LEU A 244 -17.01 7.23 12.57
N ASN A 245 -18.22 7.78 12.33
CA ASN A 245 -18.60 9.09 12.84
C ASN A 245 -19.01 9.08 14.32
N GLU A 246 -19.47 7.98 14.87
CA GLU A 246 -19.63 7.81 16.32
C GLU A 246 -18.29 7.97 17.04
N ILE A 247 -17.25 7.21 16.59
CA ILE A 247 -15.89 7.32 17.13
C ILE A 247 -15.32 8.72 16.96
N LEU A 248 -15.53 9.34 15.80
CA LEU A 248 -15.10 10.73 15.55
C LEU A 248 -15.74 11.68 16.55
N THR A 249 -17.04 11.55 16.81
CA THR A 249 -17.78 12.40 17.75
C THR A 249 -17.25 12.22 19.18
N GLU A 250 -17.01 10.99 19.62
CA GLU A 250 -16.41 10.71 20.91
C GLU A 250 -14.98 11.28 21.02
N ALA A 251 -14.16 11.09 19.98
CA ALA A 251 -12.81 11.64 19.96
C ALA A 251 -12.80 13.17 20.05
N VAL A 252 -13.67 13.86 19.30
CA VAL A 252 -13.80 15.31 19.34
C VAL A 252 -14.32 15.80 20.71
N ALA A 253 -15.19 15.05 21.36
CA ALA A 253 -15.69 15.36 22.69
C ALA A 253 -14.60 15.22 23.77
N MET A 254 -13.74 14.17 23.66
CA MET A 254 -12.63 13.93 24.59
C MET A 254 -11.51 14.97 24.43
N GLN A 255 -11.14 15.28 23.21
CA GLN A 255 -10.09 16.25 22.89
C GLN A 255 -10.58 17.19 21.80
N GLN A 256 -10.88 18.41 22.17
CA GLN A 256 -11.40 19.40 21.23
C GLN A 256 -10.34 19.75 20.16
N PRO A 257 -10.80 19.96 18.90
CA PRO A 257 -9.91 20.34 17.81
C PRO A 257 -9.16 21.65 18.08
N PRO A 258 -7.96 21.81 17.52
CA PRO A 258 -7.15 23.01 17.69
C PRO A 258 -7.84 24.25 17.13
N SER A 259 -7.42 25.39 17.63
CA SER A 259 -7.80 26.71 17.10
C SER A 259 -6.55 27.49 16.71
N ASP A 260 -6.60 28.19 15.58
CA ASP A 260 -5.57 29.13 15.15
C ASP A 260 -6.22 30.47 14.79
N LYS A 261 -5.61 31.58 15.25
CA LYS A 261 -6.05 32.97 15.00
C LYS A 261 -7.56 33.19 15.23
N GLY A 262 -8.12 32.58 16.28
CA GLY A 262 -9.52 32.71 16.64
C GLY A 262 -10.49 31.83 15.83
N LYS A 263 -10.01 31.10 14.83
CA LYS A 263 -10.79 30.09 14.11
C LYS A 263 -10.53 28.71 14.70
N ARG A 264 -11.60 27.97 14.98
CA ARG A 264 -11.52 26.59 15.45
C ARG A 264 -11.75 25.63 14.29
N LEU A 265 -10.93 24.55 14.24
CA LEU A 265 -11.18 23.44 13.36
C LEU A 265 -12.52 22.78 13.70
N ARG A 266 -13.37 22.59 12.70
CA ARG A 266 -14.58 21.78 12.78
C ARG A 266 -14.46 20.62 11.82
N ILE A 267 -14.67 19.41 12.31
CA ILE A 267 -14.76 18.20 11.49
C ILE A 267 -16.25 17.85 11.41
N TYR A 268 -16.81 17.93 10.21
CA TYR A 268 -18.23 17.70 10.01
C TYR A 268 -18.58 16.22 9.98
N TYR A 269 -17.78 15.43 9.27
CA TYR A 269 -17.89 13.97 9.21
C TYR A 269 -16.65 13.37 8.57
N MET A 270 -16.53 12.05 8.67
CA MET A 270 -15.46 11.28 8.08
C MET A 270 -16.02 10.06 7.35
N THR A 271 -15.39 9.66 6.26
CA THR A 271 -15.74 8.45 5.51
C THR A 271 -14.49 7.72 5.05
N GLN A 272 -14.57 6.39 4.96
CA GLN A 272 -13.52 5.58 4.36
C GLN A 272 -13.77 5.46 2.86
N VAL A 273 -12.83 5.91 2.03
CA VAL A 273 -12.97 5.96 0.57
C VAL A 273 -12.21 4.85 -0.14
N ALA A 274 -11.17 4.29 0.50
CA ALA A 274 -10.36 3.23 -0.10
C ALA A 274 -9.86 2.24 0.96
N VAL A 275 -9.40 1.09 0.46
CA VAL A 275 -8.64 0.05 1.15
C VAL A 275 -7.29 -0.12 0.46
N LYS A 276 -6.31 -0.79 1.10
CA LYS A 276 -4.97 -1.07 0.57
C LYS A 276 -4.19 0.16 0.04
N PRO A 277 -3.93 1.21 0.86
CA PRO A 277 -4.17 1.30 2.29
C PRO A 277 -5.54 1.88 2.65
N PRO A 278 -6.05 1.59 3.86
CA PRO A 278 -7.26 2.22 4.36
C PRO A 278 -7.12 3.74 4.34
N THR A 279 -8.00 4.40 3.59
CA THR A 279 -7.94 5.84 3.33
C THR A 279 -9.23 6.50 3.80
N PHE A 280 -9.08 7.50 4.66
CA PHE A 280 -10.17 8.23 5.28
C PHE A 280 -10.19 9.67 4.77
N VAL A 281 -11.36 10.17 4.42
CA VAL A 281 -11.58 11.59 4.10
C VAL A 281 -12.30 12.24 5.25
N MET A 282 -11.68 13.25 5.85
CA MET A 282 -12.29 14.13 6.84
C MET A 282 -12.79 15.40 6.17
N PHE A 283 -14.06 15.71 6.32
CA PHE A 283 -14.64 16.94 5.80
C PHE A 283 -14.59 17.99 6.90
N VAL A 284 -13.84 19.06 6.63
CA VAL A 284 -13.51 20.11 7.59
C VAL A 284 -13.95 21.47 7.10
N ASN A 285 -14.05 22.46 8.01
CA ASN A 285 -14.33 23.85 7.66
C ASN A 285 -13.15 24.55 6.98
N ASP A 286 -11.92 24.17 7.35
CA ASP A 286 -10.69 24.77 6.83
C ASP A 286 -9.56 23.73 6.98
N LYS A 287 -8.93 23.35 5.86
CA LYS A 287 -7.87 22.33 5.85
C LYS A 287 -6.57 22.83 6.51
N GLU A 288 -6.32 24.16 6.49
CA GLU A 288 -5.12 24.74 7.08
C GLU A 288 -5.11 24.65 8.62
N LEU A 289 -6.30 24.55 9.22
CA LEU A 289 -6.46 24.35 10.66
C LEU A 289 -6.19 22.90 11.10
N THR A 290 -6.08 21.96 10.14
CA THR A 290 -5.88 20.55 10.45
C THR A 290 -4.41 20.29 10.72
N HIS A 291 -4.01 20.46 11.99
CA HIS A 291 -2.66 20.17 12.41
C HIS A 291 -2.40 18.65 12.43
N PHE A 292 -1.18 18.26 12.05
CA PHE A 292 -0.78 16.86 11.95
C PHE A 292 -0.96 16.09 13.27
N SER A 293 -0.72 16.75 14.42
CA SER A 293 -0.88 16.15 15.74
C SER A 293 -2.33 15.73 16.04
N TYR A 294 -3.31 16.53 15.55
CA TYR A 294 -4.72 16.19 15.72
C TYR A 294 -5.17 15.06 14.79
N THR A 295 -4.67 15.04 13.55
CA THR A 295 -4.88 13.90 12.64
C THR A 295 -4.34 12.61 13.26
N ARG A 296 -3.13 12.66 13.88
CA ARG A 296 -2.54 11.52 14.58
C ARG A 296 -3.36 11.08 15.80
N TYR A 297 -3.96 12.03 16.51
CA TYR A 297 -4.88 11.71 17.61
C TYR A 297 -6.11 10.94 17.10
N ILE A 298 -6.75 11.42 16.02
CA ILE A 298 -7.89 10.74 15.40
C ILE A 298 -7.47 9.34 14.89
N GLU A 299 -6.31 9.23 14.24
CA GLU A 299 -5.73 7.94 13.81
C GLU A 299 -5.62 6.98 14.98
N ASN A 300 -5.08 7.43 16.11
CA ASN A 300 -4.94 6.58 17.31
C ASN A 300 -6.30 6.10 17.81
N LYS A 301 -7.33 6.95 17.81
CA LYS A 301 -8.70 6.57 18.21
C LYS A 301 -9.29 5.51 17.28
N ILE A 302 -9.07 5.63 15.98
CA ILE A 302 -9.49 4.62 15.00
C ILE A 302 -8.74 3.30 15.23
N ARG A 303 -7.43 3.35 15.51
CA ARG A 303 -6.64 2.16 15.82
C ARG A 303 -7.04 1.50 17.13
N GLU A 304 -7.37 2.28 18.16
CA GLU A 304 -7.89 1.76 19.43
C GLU A 304 -9.20 0.98 19.22
N ALA A 305 -10.09 1.47 18.35
CA ALA A 305 -11.37 0.87 18.10
C ALA A 305 -11.32 -0.36 17.16
N PHE A 306 -10.49 -0.32 16.11
CA PHE A 306 -10.51 -1.32 15.03
C PHE A 306 -9.20 -2.10 14.86
N GLY A 307 -8.13 -1.72 15.53
CA GLY A 307 -6.83 -2.36 15.42
C GLY A 307 -6.00 -1.80 14.26
N PHE A 308 -6.30 -2.16 13.01
CA PHE A 308 -5.51 -1.83 11.83
C PHE A 308 -4.02 -2.17 12.00
N ARG A 309 -3.76 -3.37 12.51
CA ARG A 309 -2.42 -3.85 12.80
C ARG A 309 -1.63 -4.05 11.52
N GLY A 310 -0.37 -3.66 11.52
CA GLY A 310 0.53 -3.84 10.39
C GLY A 310 0.23 -2.98 9.16
N THR A 311 -0.73 -2.07 9.19
CA THR A 311 -1.07 -1.22 8.04
C THR A 311 -1.07 0.27 8.34
N ALA A 312 -0.56 1.07 7.40
CA ALA A 312 -0.66 2.52 7.44
C ALA A 312 -2.11 2.97 7.21
N LEU A 313 -2.51 4.06 7.84
CA LEU A 313 -3.77 4.74 7.55
C LEU A 313 -3.49 6.06 6.84
N ARG A 314 -4.26 6.37 5.82
CA ARG A 314 -4.18 7.65 5.10
C ARG A 314 -5.35 8.53 5.46
N PHE A 315 -5.05 9.80 5.71
CA PHE A 315 -6.06 10.83 5.98
C PHE A 315 -5.97 11.93 4.94
N ILE A 316 -7.11 12.29 4.39
CA ILE A 316 -7.27 13.37 3.41
C ILE A 316 -8.25 14.38 3.98
N ASN A 317 -7.84 15.63 4.13
CA ASN A 317 -8.70 16.70 4.59
C ASN A 317 -9.34 17.39 3.39
N ARG A 318 -10.66 17.45 3.35
CA ARG A 318 -11.45 18.18 2.33
C ARG A 318 -12.26 19.29 2.98
N GLU A 319 -12.15 20.48 2.43
CA GLU A 319 -13.00 21.59 2.83
C GLU A 319 -14.43 21.39 2.33
N ARG A 320 -15.37 21.55 3.23
CA ARG A 320 -16.77 21.69 2.89
C ARG A 320 -17.09 23.17 2.87
N LYS A 321 -17.27 23.76 1.69
CA LYS A 321 -17.84 25.12 1.59
C LYS A 321 -19.27 25.05 2.12
N GLU A 322 -19.57 25.84 3.15
CA GLU A 322 -20.96 26.08 3.53
C GLU A 322 -21.61 26.71 2.29
N LYS A 323 -22.71 26.14 1.83
CA LYS A 323 -23.55 26.83 0.86
C LYS A 323 -24.15 28.01 1.61
N GLU A 324 -23.81 29.24 1.19
CA GLU A 324 -24.50 30.45 1.55
C GLU A 324 -25.99 30.35 1.18
#